data_fe6b60626a71ebb9d3e7edfce9f4e326
#
_entry.id   fe6b60626a71ebb9d3e7edfce9f4e326
#
_cell.length_a   1.000
_cell.length_b   1.000
_cell.length_c   1.000
_cell.angle_alpha   90.00
_cell.angle_beta   90.00
_cell.angle_gamma   90.00
#
_symmetry.space_group_name_H-M   'P 1'
#
loop_
_entity.id
_entity.type
_entity.pdbx_description
1 polymer ?
#
loop_
_entity_poly.entity_id
_entity_poly.type
_entity_poly.pdbx_seq_one_letter_code
_entity_poly.pdbx_strand_id
1 'polypeptide(L)'
;KRINQVEKERFWALGEKSIKFEPFQARMYTHGNLFSHIVGQVDFDNYGISGIEKYFDRELKNKNLINQPLKLTLDSNIQHIINKELSNAIKTFNATGGGALLMNVNNGDIISLISLPNFDINQRSTIDDKKYINKITKGVYELGSIFKTFTVALALEHKIVDTNTIIENIPRKI
;
A
#
# COMPACT_ATOMS: atom_id res chain seq x y z
N LYS A 1 18.00 21.67 -8.34
CA LYS A 1 18.13 20.36 -7.69
C LYS A 1 17.71 20.50 -6.23
N ARG A 2 16.92 19.54 -5.72
CA ARG A 2 16.63 19.46 -4.28
C ARG A 2 17.83 18.85 -3.57
N ILE A 3 18.18 19.42 -2.45
CA ILE A 3 19.28 19.00 -1.61
C ILE A 3 18.84 18.95 -0.14
N ASN A 4 19.43 18.07 0.64
CA ASN A 4 19.24 18.02 2.07
C ASN A 4 20.18 18.96 2.82
N GLN A 5 20.05 19.07 4.14
CA GLN A 5 20.85 19.98 4.94
C GLN A 5 22.35 19.68 4.87
N VAL A 6 22.75 18.41 4.85
CA VAL A 6 24.14 17.99 4.76
C VAL A 6 24.75 18.37 3.39
N GLU A 7 23.99 18.16 2.31
CA GLU A 7 24.43 18.58 0.97
C GLU A 7 24.53 20.12 0.88
N LYS A 8 23.59 20.84 1.51
CA LYS A 8 23.64 22.30 1.58
C LYS A 8 24.91 22.78 2.26
N GLU A 9 25.31 22.20 3.38
CA GLU A 9 26.53 22.54 4.09
C GLU A 9 27.78 22.26 3.25
N ARG A 10 27.81 21.18 2.48
CA ARG A 10 28.90 20.89 1.54
C ARG A 10 28.99 21.93 0.44
N PHE A 11 27.87 22.35 -0.16
CA PHE A 11 27.86 23.41 -1.15
C PHE A 11 28.27 24.76 -0.55
N TRP A 12 27.84 25.03 0.68
CA TRP A 12 28.24 26.26 1.38
C TRP A 12 29.74 26.32 1.64
N ALA A 13 30.34 25.19 1.98
CA ALA A 13 31.79 25.07 2.21
C ALA A 13 32.64 25.37 0.96
N LEU A 14 32.05 25.28 -0.26
CA LEU A 14 32.73 25.64 -1.50
C LEU A 14 32.93 27.18 -1.64
N GLY A 15 32.24 27.98 -0.82
CA GLY A 15 32.37 29.43 -0.82
C GLY A 15 31.87 30.14 -2.09
N GLU A 16 31.13 29.45 -2.97
CA GLU A 16 30.62 29.98 -4.23
C GLU A 16 29.39 30.89 -4.00
N LYS A 17 29.57 32.20 -4.17
CA LYS A 17 28.53 33.20 -3.87
C LYS A 17 27.37 33.23 -4.86
N SER A 18 27.51 32.62 -6.03
CA SER A 18 26.44 32.51 -7.02
C SER A 18 25.37 31.49 -6.67
N ILE A 19 25.67 30.56 -5.75
CA ILE A 19 24.73 29.55 -5.32
C ILE A 19 23.73 30.13 -4.32
N LYS A 20 22.47 30.16 -4.70
CA LYS A 20 21.33 30.52 -3.81
C LYS A 20 20.56 29.29 -3.38
N PHE A 21 20.17 29.28 -2.12
CA PHE A 21 19.35 28.21 -1.53
C PHE A 21 17.97 28.78 -1.20
N GLU A 22 16.95 28.15 -1.75
CA GLU A 22 15.56 28.49 -1.44
C GLU A 22 14.95 27.37 -0.60
N PRO A 23 14.23 27.69 0.50
CA PRO A 23 13.54 26.69 1.30
C PRO A 23 12.42 26.06 0.48
N PHE A 24 12.31 24.75 0.56
CA PHE A 24 11.30 23.97 -0.14
C PHE A 24 10.57 23.05 0.84
N GLN A 25 9.24 23.05 0.80
CA GLN A 25 8.45 22.10 1.55
C GLN A 25 8.41 20.75 0.82
N ALA A 26 8.78 19.68 1.50
CA ALA A 26 8.74 18.35 0.96
C ALA A 26 7.97 17.40 1.89
N ARG A 27 7.29 16.42 1.32
CA ARG A 27 6.74 15.30 2.07
C ARG A 27 7.88 14.42 2.57
N MET A 28 7.80 14.04 3.84
CA MET A 28 8.69 13.06 4.46
C MET A 28 7.85 11.89 4.97
N TYR A 29 8.19 10.70 4.53
CA TYR A 29 7.47 9.48 4.86
C TYR A 29 8.26 8.72 5.93
N THR A 30 7.85 8.86 7.19
CA THR A 30 8.60 8.37 8.36
C THR A 30 8.73 6.85 8.41
N HIS A 31 7.80 6.13 7.81
CA HIS A 31 7.79 4.66 7.78
C HIS A 31 8.41 4.04 6.51
N GLY A 32 9.04 4.86 5.66
CA GLY A 32 9.75 4.40 4.48
C GLY A 32 8.90 3.52 3.55
N ASN A 33 9.21 2.23 3.53
CA ASN A 33 8.56 1.26 2.64
C ASN A 33 7.29 0.61 3.21
N LEU A 34 7.06 0.67 4.53
CA LEU A 34 6.01 -0.10 5.21
C LEU A 34 4.59 0.22 4.72
N PHE A 35 4.34 1.48 4.36
CA PHE A 35 3.04 1.97 3.90
C PHE A 35 3.07 2.46 2.45
N SER A 36 4.11 2.12 1.68
CA SER A 36 4.36 2.69 0.35
C SER A 36 3.15 2.60 -0.59
N HIS A 37 2.51 1.44 -0.66
CA HIS A 37 1.38 1.21 -1.55
C HIS A 37 0.05 1.80 -1.06
N ILE A 38 -0.05 2.15 0.23
CA ILE A 38 -1.25 2.76 0.81
C ILE A 38 -1.14 4.28 0.75
N VAL A 39 -0.09 4.81 1.36
CA VAL A 39 0.12 6.27 1.41
C VAL A 39 0.32 6.81 0.01
N GLY A 40 1.07 6.11 -0.82
CA GLY A 40 1.38 6.54 -2.17
C GLY A 40 2.41 7.66 -2.19
N GLN A 41 2.40 8.47 -3.24
CA GLN A 41 3.44 9.45 -3.51
C GLN A 41 2.86 10.76 -4.00
N VAL A 42 3.66 11.81 -3.84
CA VAL A 42 3.46 13.11 -4.50
C VAL A 42 4.51 13.30 -5.61
N ASP A 43 4.24 14.11 -6.60
CA ASP A 43 5.20 14.54 -7.61
C ASP A 43 6.20 15.58 -7.07
N PHE A 44 6.99 16.17 -7.96
CA PHE A 44 7.97 17.21 -7.60
C PHE A 44 7.32 18.49 -7.08
N ASP A 45 6.08 18.78 -7.47
CA ASP A 45 5.32 19.96 -7.07
C ASP A 45 4.38 19.67 -5.90
N ASN A 46 4.58 18.53 -5.22
CA ASN A 46 3.77 18.02 -4.11
C ASN A 46 2.31 17.72 -4.47
N TYR A 47 1.99 17.39 -5.73
CA TYR A 47 0.69 16.85 -6.10
C TYR A 47 0.65 15.34 -5.88
N GLY A 48 -0.42 14.86 -5.27
CA GLY A 48 -0.63 13.43 -5.05
C GLY A 48 -0.78 12.66 -6.38
N ILE A 49 0.09 11.68 -6.63
CA ILE A 49 0.07 10.86 -7.85
C ILE A 49 -0.43 9.44 -7.63
N SER A 50 -0.40 8.96 -6.39
CA SER A 50 -0.90 7.63 -6.03
C SER A 50 -1.38 7.55 -4.59
N GLY A 51 -2.15 6.50 -4.26
CA GLY A 51 -2.58 6.17 -2.90
C GLY A 51 -3.39 7.28 -2.22
N ILE A 52 -3.26 7.36 -0.92
CA ILE A 52 -3.91 8.36 -0.06
C ILE A 52 -3.51 9.79 -0.45
N GLU A 53 -2.23 10.00 -0.81
CA GLU A 53 -1.75 11.32 -1.27
C GLU A 53 -2.54 11.81 -2.49
N LYS A 54 -2.89 10.92 -3.42
CA LYS A 54 -3.69 11.28 -4.59
C LYS A 54 -5.16 11.49 -4.25
N TYR A 55 -5.74 10.58 -3.48
CA TYR A 55 -7.16 10.60 -3.19
C TYR A 55 -7.54 11.83 -2.35
N PHE A 56 -6.72 12.17 -1.36
CA PHE A 56 -6.94 13.29 -0.44
C PHE A 56 -6.05 14.51 -0.76
N ASP A 57 -5.59 14.68 -2.01
CA ASP A 57 -4.66 15.75 -2.39
C ASP A 57 -5.20 17.15 -2.03
N ARG A 58 -6.50 17.39 -2.21
CA ARG A 58 -7.15 18.67 -1.90
C ARG A 58 -7.19 18.93 -0.40
N GLU A 59 -7.57 17.94 0.38
CA GLU A 59 -7.65 18.00 1.85
C GLU A 59 -6.26 18.18 2.46
N LEU A 60 -5.29 17.41 2.00
CA LEU A 60 -3.91 17.46 2.49
C LEU A 60 -3.19 18.78 2.15
N LYS A 61 -3.66 19.53 1.16
CA LYS A 61 -3.16 20.85 0.78
C LYS A 61 -3.95 22.00 1.38
N ASN A 62 -5.08 21.73 1.99
CA ASN A 62 -5.95 22.76 2.55
C ASN A 62 -5.30 23.38 3.79
N LYS A 63 -4.87 24.63 3.68
CA LYS A 63 -4.24 25.37 4.79
C LYS A 63 -5.12 25.50 6.02
N ASN A 64 -6.45 25.47 5.86
CA ASN A 64 -7.40 25.54 6.97
C ASN A 64 -7.44 24.22 7.77
N LEU A 65 -6.97 23.12 7.19
CA LEU A 65 -6.93 21.79 7.80
C LEU A 65 -5.53 21.39 8.31
N ILE A 66 -4.56 22.29 8.28
CA ILE A 66 -3.15 21.99 8.59
C ILE A 66 -2.95 21.40 9.99
N ASN A 67 -3.85 21.69 10.93
CA ASN A 67 -3.85 21.15 12.29
C ASN A 67 -4.81 19.97 12.49
N GLN A 68 -5.42 19.48 11.41
CA GLN A 68 -6.34 18.35 11.45
C GLN A 68 -5.73 17.19 10.62
N PRO A 69 -4.96 16.30 11.26
CA PRO A 69 -4.33 15.19 10.56
C PRO A 69 -5.39 14.23 10.02
N LEU A 70 -5.21 13.79 8.77
CA LEU A 70 -6.00 12.71 8.20
C LEU A 70 -5.69 11.41 8.95
N LYS A 71 -6.70 10.87 9.65
CA LYS A 71 -6.58 9.66 10.45
C LYS A 71 -6.95 8.44 9.61
N LEU A 72 -6.07 7.47 9.54
CA LEU A 72 -6.31 6.19 8.86
C LEU A 72 -6.64 5.10 9.89
N THR A 73 -7.30 4.03 9.43
CA THR A 73 -7.67 2.87 10.26
C THR A 73 -6.53 1.87 10.44
N LEU A 74 -5.39 2.14 9.81
CA LEU A 74 -4.23 1.25 9.80
C LEU A 74 -3.55 1.17 11.17
N ASP A 75 -3.20 -0.03 11.60
CA ASP A 75 -2.36 -0.29 12.77
C ASP A 75 -0.91 -0.57 12.34
N SER A 76 0.02 0.25 12.81
CA SER A 76 1.43 0.15 12.42
C SER A 76 2.12 -1.12 12.93
N ASN A 77 1.72 -1.63 14.09
CA ASN A 77 2.30 -2.84 14.66
C ASN A 77 1.82 -4.07 13.87
N ILE A 78 0.52 -4.13 13.60
CA ILE A 78 -0.07 -5.20 12.79
C ILE A 78 0.50 -5.15 11.38
N GLN A 79 0.62 -3.97 10.78
CA GLN A 79 1.25 -3.77 9.48
C GLN A 79 2.68 -4.34 9.44
N HIS A 80 3.47 -4.07 10.47
CA HIS A 80 4.84 -4.59 10.58
C HIS A 80 4.88 -6.12 10.71
N ILE A 81 4.02 -6.70 11.54
CA ILE A 81 3.93 -8.16 11.75
C ILE A 81 3.57 -8.85 10.42
N ILE A 82 2.49 -8.39 9.76
CA ILE A 82 2.04 -8.99 8.50
C ILE A 82 3.09 -8.83 7.41
N ASN A 83 3.77 -7.67 7.33
CA ASN A 83 4.86 -7.46 6.38
C ASN A 83 6.00 -8.47 6.57
N LYS A 84 6.39 -8.73 7.81
CA LYS A 84 7.42 -9.72 8.17
C LYS A 84 7.00 -11.12 7.76
N GLU A 85 5.79 -11.55 8.13
CA GLU A 85 5.29 -12.90 7.84
C GLU A 85 5.10 -13.13 6.34
N LEU A 86 4.56 -12.15 5.61
CA LEU A 86 4.44 -12.23 4.16
C LEU A 86 5.82 -12.29 3.47
N SER A 87 6.79 -11.52 3.97
CA SER A 87 8.17 -11.57 3.46
C SER A 87 8.80 -12.94 3.66
N ASN A 88 8.56 -13.57 4.81
CA ASN A 88 9.02 -14.93 5.10
C ASN A 88 8.34 -15.96 4.19
N ALA A 89 7.04 -15.86 3.99
CA ALA A 89 6.29 -16.73 3.10
C ALA A 89 6.80 -16.63 1.65
N ILE A 90 7.03 -15.42 1.14
CA ILE A 90 7.59 -15.19 -0.20
C ILE A 90 8.94 -15.91 -0.37
N LYS A 91 9.82 -15.82 0.64
CA LYS A 91 11.11 -16.52 0.63
C LYS A 91 10.94 -18.04 0.67
N THR A 92 10.10 -18.55 1.57
CA THR A 92 9.87 -19.99 1.76
C THR A 92 9.32 -20.64 0.49
N PHE A 93 8.39 -19.97 -0.19
CA PHE A 93 7.74 -20.49 -1.40
C PHE A 93 8.41 -20.03 -2.70
N ASN A 94 9.53 -19.31 -2.62
CA ASN A 94 10.25 -18.73 -3.76
C ASN A 94 9.29 -17.96 -4.71
N ALA A 95 8.35 -17.20 -4.12
CA ALA A 95 7.36 -16.44 -4.88
C ALA A 95 7.94 -15.11 -5.38
N THR A 96 7.42 -14.63 -6.51
CA THR A 96 7.85 -13.33 -7.10
C THR A 96 7.26 -12.13 -6.37
N GLY A 97 6.28 -12.35 -5.50
CA GLY A 97 5.63 -11.32 -4.70
C GLY A 97 4.35 -11.84 -4.06
N GLY A 98 3.66 -10.98 -3.33
CA GLY A 98 2.42 -11.34 -2.66
C GLY A 98 1.71 -10.12 -2.09
N GLY A 99 0.49 -10.35 -1.62
CA GLY A 99 -0.30 -9.35 -0.93
C GLY A 99 -1.04 -9.95 0.24
N ALA A 100 -1.24 -9.15 1.29
CA ALA A 100 -2.04 -9.51 2.44
C ALA A 100 -2.89 -8.30 2.88
N LEU A 101 -4.15 -8.57 3.22
CA LEU A 101 -5.11 -7.58 3.69
C LEU A 101 -5.78 -8.12 4.96
N LEU A 102 -5.83 -7.28 5.99
CA LEU A 102 -6.59 -7.54 7.21
C LEU A 102 -7.66 -6.46 7.34
N MET A 103 -8.92 -6.90 7.44
CA MET A 103 -10.08 -6.03 7.53
C MET A 103 -10.96 -6.43 8.71
N ASN A 104 -11.52 -5.45 9.40
CA ASN A 104 -12.56 -5.67 10.38
C ASN A 104 -13.89 -5.92 9.67
N VAL A 105 -14.42 -7.12 9.79
CA VAL A 105 -15.66 -7.55 9.09
C VAL A 105 -16.92 -6.84 9.56
N ASN A 106 -16.92 -6.22 10.74
CA ASN A 106 -18.09 -5.55 11.29
C ASN A 106 -18.31 -4.15 10.70
N ASN A 107 -17.23 -3.45 10.33
CA ASN A 107 -17.31 -2.06 9.88
C ASN A 107 -16.53 -1.77 8.58
N GLY A 108 -15.80 -2.76 8.05
CA GLY A 108 -15.02 -2.63 6.83
C GLY A 108 -13.69 -1.89 6.98
N ASP A 109 -13.26 -1.55 8.19
CA ASP A 109 -11.99 -0.87 8.42
C ASP A 109 -10.82 -1.76 7.99
N ILE A 110 -9.95 -1.20 7.16
CA ILE A 110 -8.70 -1.86 6.78
C ILE A 110 -7.66 -1.59 7.87
N ILE A 111 -7.29 -2.65 8.58
CA ILE A 111 -6.31 -2.60 9.66
C ILE A 111 -4.89 -2.72 9.12
N SER A 112 -4.71 -3.50 8.06
CA SER A 112 -3.42 -3.67 7.37
C SER A 112 -3.62 -4.01 5.91
N LEU A 113 -2.73 -3.48 5.06
CA LEU A 113 -2.65 -3.83 3.65
C LEU A 113 -1.18 -3.84 3.23
N ILE A 114 -0.68 -5.01 2.85
CA ILE A 114 0.70 -5.21 2.40
C ILE A 114 0.71 -5.68 0.95
N SER A 115 1.54 -5.07 0.17
CA SER A 115 1.87 -5.51 -1.19
C SER A 115 3.38 -5.60 -1.34
N LEU A 116 3.89 -6.78 -1.72
CA LEU A 116 5.32 -7.02 -1.91
C LEU A 116 5.63 -7.48 -3.34
N PRO A 117 6.77 -7.08 -3.92
CA PRO A 117 7.80 -6.21 -3.33
C PRO A 117 7.29 -4.77 -3.12
N ASN A 118 7.76 -4.14 -2.05
CA ASN A 118 7.51 -2.74 -1.76
C ASN A 118 8.72 -1.87 -2.16
N PHE A 119 8.62 -0.57 -1.95
CA PHE A 119 9.64 0.41 -2.26
C PHE A 119 9.71 1.48 -1.17
N ASP A 120 10.89 2.11 -0.99
CA ASP A 120 11.00 3.28 -0.13
C ASP A 120 10.50 4.52 -0.88
N ILE A 121 9.42 5.12 -0.37
CA ILE A 121 8.78 6.29 -0.97
C ILE A 121 9.75 7.49 -1.03
N ASN A 122 10.70 7.57 -0.09
CA ASN A 122 11.67 8.65 -0.04
C ASN A 122 12.78 8.52 -1.11
N GLN A 123 12.97 7.34 -1.69
CA GLN A 123 14.03 7.03 -2.67
C GLN A 123 13.47 6.83 -4.08
N ARG A 124 13.01 7.91 -4.70
CA ARG A 124 12.29 7.85 -5.98
C ARG A 124 13.12 7.44 -7.21
N SER A 125 14.43 7.65 -7.20
CA SER A 125 15.30 7.42 -8.35
C SER A 125 15.60 5.94 -8.63
N THR A 126 15.24 5.04 -7.74
CA THR A 126 15.59 3.61 -7.81
C THR A 126 14.39 2.68 -7.93
N ILE A 127 13.20 3.22 -8.20
CA ILE A 127 11.97 2.42 -8.18
C ILE A 127 11.76 1.76 -9.54
N ASP A 128 11.76 0.43 -9.53
CA ASP A 128 11.34 -0.43 -10.64
C ASP A 128 9.80 -0.38 -10.75
N ASP A 129 9.27 -0.27 -11.97
CA ASP A 129 7.84 -0.21 -12.26
C ASP A 129 7.03 -1.36 -11.64
N LYS A 130 7.63 -2.55 -11.55
CA LYS A 130 7.01 -3.72 -10.92
C LYS A 130 6.75 -3.55 -9.43
N LYS A 131 7.55 -2.76 -8.74
CA LYS A 131 7.39 -2.46 -7.31
C LYS A 131 6.28 -1.45 -7.02
N TYR A 132 5.90 -0.65 -8.01
CA TYR A 132 4.81 0.33 -7.86
C TYR A 132 3.43 -0.28 -7.84
N ILE A 133 3.26 -1.48 -8.38
CA ILE A 133 1.96 -2.12 -8.49
C ILE A 133 1.50 -2.60 -7.11
N ASN A 134 0.43 -1.99 -6.61
CA ASN A 134 -0.27 -2.54 -5.45
C ASN A 134 -1.00 -3.83 -5.87
N LYS A 135 -0.47 -4.96 -5.46
CA LYS A 135 -0.99 -6.30 -5.83
C LYS A 135 -2.38 -6.58 -5.28
N ILE A 136 -2.79 -5.90 -4.22
CA ILE A 136 -4.15 -6.07 -3.64
C ILE A 136 -5.19 -5.35 -4.50
N THR A 137 -4.89 -4.11 -4.95
CA THR A 137 -5.89 -3.26 -5.62
C THR A 137 -5.80 -3.29 -7.14
N LYS A 138 -4.65 -3.68 -7.71
CA LYS A 138 -4.39 -3.69 -9.16
C LYS A 138 -3.91 -5.04 -9.68
N GLY A 139 -3.64 -6.01 -8.81
CA GLY A 139 -3.26 -7.35 -9.22
C GLY A 139 -4.44 -8.09 -9.85
N VAL A 140 -4.16 -8.85 -10.91
CA VAL A 140 -5.13 -9.74 -11.56
C VAL A 140 -4.64 -11.17 -11.35
N TYR A 141 -5.50 -12.02 -10.80
CA TYR A 141 -5.15 -13.39 -10.41
C TYR A 141 -6.19 -14.38 -10.89
N GLU A 142 -5.74 -15.57 -11.26
CA GLU A 142 -6.61 -16.73 -11.43
C GLU A 142 -6.94 -17.30 -10.04
N LEU A 143 -8.14 -17.04 -9.56
CA LEU A 143 -8.56 -17.43 -8.19
C LEU A 143 -8.68 -18.94 -8.01
N GLY A 144 -8.88 -19.68 -9.09
CA GLY A 144 -9.06 -21.13 -9.06
C GLY A 144 -10.17 -21.55 -8.09
N SER A 145 -9.90 -22.53 -7.24
CA SER A 145 -10.88 -23.05 -6.29
C SER A 145 -11.33 -22.09 -5.20
N ILE A 146 -10.60 -20.98 -4.96
CA ILE A 146 -11.02 -19.92 -4.02
C ILE A 146 -12.31 -19.27 -4.49
N PHE A 147 -12.54 -19.20 -5.81
CA PHE A 147 -13.78 -18.67 -6.38
C PHE A 147 -15.03 -19.43 -5.96
N LYS A 148 -14.91 -20.72 -5.60
CA LYS A 148 -16.03 -21.55 -5.09
C LYS A 148 -16.66 -20.97 -3.83
N THR A 149 -15.93 -20.21 -3.04
CA THR A 149 -16.46 -19.50 -1.87
C THR A 149 -17.62 -18.57 -2.25
N PHE A 150 -17.50 -17.86 -3.36
CA PHE A 150 -18.57 -16.98 -3.87
C PHE A 150 -19.78 -17.80 -4.35
N THR A 151 -19.54 -18.93 -5.01
CA THR A 151 -20.62 -19.84 -5.45
C THR A 151 -21.42 -20.37 -4.27
N VAL A 152 -20.73 -20.81 -3.20
CA VAL A 152 -21.40 -21.32 -1.99
C VAL A 152 -22.12 -20.19 -1.26
N ALA A 153 -21.50 -19.02 -1.11
CA ALA A 153 -22.14 -17.86 -0.48
C ALA A 153 -23.45 -17.47 -1.19
N LEU A 154 -23.43 -17.43 -2.53
CA LEU A 154 -24.60 -17.13 -3.34
C LEU A 154 -25.70 -18.17 -3.18
N ALA A 155 -25.35 -19.46 -3.14
CA ALA A 155 -26.31 -20.55 -2.94
C ALA A 155 -26.97 -20.49 -1.56
N LEU A 156 -26.22 -20.14 -0.51
CA LEU A 156 -26.73 -19.91 0.84
C LEU A 156 -27.67 -18.69 0.90
N GLU A 157 -27.28 -17.57 0.29
CA GLU A 157 -28.08 -16.34 0.25
C GLU A 157 -29.42 -16.56 -0.43
N HIS A 158 -29.43 -17.27 -1.56
CA HIS A 158 -30.65 -17.63 -2.30
C HIS A 158 -31.40 -18.82 -1.68
N LYS A 159 -30.94 -19.35 -0.54
CA LYS A 159 -31.56 -20.50 0.16
C LYS A 159 -31.71 -21.74 -0.72
N ILE A 160 -30.83 -21.92 -1.70
CA ILE A 160 -30.77 -23.13 -2.55
C ILE A 160 -30.19 -24.29 -1.75
N VAL A 161 -29.26 -23.98 -0.85
CA VAL A 161 -28.63 -24.90 0.09
C VAL A 161 -28.56 -24.25 1.47
N ASP A 162 -28.39 -25.06 2.51
CA ASP A 162 -28.04 -24.65 3.87
C ASP A 162 -26.76 -25.36 4.33
N THR A 163 -26.32 -25.07 5.55
CA THR A 163 -25.07 -25.62 6.10
C THR A 163 -25.14 -27.16 6.35
N ASN A 164 -26.32 -27.75 6.31
CA ASN A 164 -26.57 -29.19 6.54
C ASN A 164 -26.93 -29.93 5.24
N THR A 165 -27.02 -29.20 4.11
CA THR A 165 -27.38 -29.80 2.83
C THR A 165 -26.31 -30.77 2.36
N ILE A 166 -26.72 -32.01 2.13
CA ILE A 166 -25.86 -33.07 1.57
C ILE A 166 -26.10 -33.13 0.06
N ILE A 167 -25.04 -32.95 -0.73
CA ILE A 167 -25.09 -33.08 -2.18
C ILE A 167 -24.68 -34.50 -2.53
N GLU A 168 -25.64 -35.29 -2.97
CA GLU A 168 -25.45 -36.70 -3.34
C GLU A 168 -25.02 -36.83 -4.82
N ASN A 169 -24.46 -37.99 -5.16
CA ASN A 169 -24.13 -38.39 -6.53
C ASN A 169 -23.15 -37.49 -7.29
N ILE A 170 -22.20 -36.86 -6.59
CA ILE A 170 -21.14 -36.10 -7.23
C ILE A 170 -20.20 -37.08 -7.98
N PRO A 171 -20.04 -36.99 -9.30
CA PRO A 171 -19.16 -37.87 -10.03
C PRO A 171 -17.70 -37.64 -9.63
N ARG A 172 -16.90 -38.72 -9.55
CA ARG A 172 -15.47 -38.61 -9.19
C ARG A 172 -14.61 -37.92 -10.26
N LYS A 173 -15.10 -37.83 -11.48
CA LYS A 173 -14.47 -37.13 -12.60
C LYS A 173 -15.55 -36.35 -13.34
N ILE A 174 -15.28 -35.11 -13.63
CA ILE A 174 -16.03 -34.23 -14.52
C ILE A 174 -15.32 -34.22 -15.86
#